data_53eec138f09a0aa9c934bcadfa269e0a
#
_entry.id   53eec138f09a0aa9c934bcadfa269e0a
#
_cell.length_a   1.000
_cell.length_b   1.000
_cell.length_c   1.000
_cell.angle_alpha   90.00
_cell.angle_beta   90.00
_cell.angle_gamma   90.00
#
_symmetry.space_group_name_H-M   'P 1'
#
loop_
_entity.id
_entity.type
_entity.pdbx_description
1 polymer ?
#
loop_
_entity_poly.entity_id
_entity_poly.type
_entity_poly.pdbx_seq_one_letter_code
_entity_poly.pdbx_strand_id
1 'polypeptide(L)'
;LPAFFKTVTLLVVAVLFAAATNINHLWPTWEYSKYTMRGGSELTLNQNSQTKGGLDKEYATAWSYGIDETLNLMIPNFKGGASGGALDKNSETYKFLNSQGASNADQIIQQLPLYWGEQAFTAGPMYMGAIAIFLFVLGLVLIKGPMKWWIVGVSLLALFLGWGRNFMFLSSFFYDYIPLYNKFRVPSMILIVLQLTIPLLGIYTLN
;
A
#
# COMPACT_ATOMS: atom_id res chain seq x y z
N LEU A 1 -14.91 30.70 -6.30
CA LEU A 1 -13.52 31.02 -5.93
C LEU A 1 -13.33 31.47 -4.47
N PRO A 2 -14.08 32.46 -3.90
CA PRO A 2 -13.85 32.87 -2.50
C PRO A 2 -14.13 31.76 -1.48
N ALA A 3 -15.16 30.93 -1.70
CA ALA A 3 -15.45 29.79 -0.82
C ALA A 3 -14.32 28.76 -0.85
N PHE A 4 -13.75 28.50 -2.02
CA PHE A 4 -12.60 27.59 -2.16
C PHE A 4 -11.39 28.09 -1.35
N PHE A 5 -10.99 29.35 -1.52
CA PHE A 5 -9.86 29.89 -0.76
C PHE A 5 -10.12 29.90 0.75
N LYS A 6 -11.32 30.22 1.18
CA LYS A 6 -11.70 30.13 2.60
C LYS A 6 -11.53 28.69 3.14
N THR A 7 -12.01 27.69 2.41
CA THR A 7 -11.86 26.27 2.79
C THR A 7 -10.39 25.86 2.86
N VAL A 8 -9.60 26.22 1.84
CA VAL A 8 -8.16 25.93 1.82
C VAL A 8 -7.45 26.56 3.01
N THR A 9 -7.74 27.82 3.31
CA THR A 9 -7.15 28.52 4.48
C THR A 9 -7.50 27.81 5.78
N LEU A 10 -8.77 27.42 5.98
CA LEU A 10 -9.18 26.68 7.17
C LEU A 10 -8.47 25.31 7.28
N LEU A 11 -8.31 24.61 6.17
CA LEU A 11 -7.56 23.34 6.13
C LEU A 11 -6.09 23.54 6.49
N VAL A 12 -5.44 24.58 5.95
CA VAL A 12 -4.04 24.89 6.30
C VAL A 12 -3.91 25.19 7.78
N VAL A 13 -4.81 26.00 8.36
CA VAL A 13 -4.83 26.29 9.81
C VAL A 13 -5.01 25.00 10.61
N ALA A 14 -5.95 24.14 10.22
CA ALA A 14 -6.16 22.85 10.88
C ALA A 14 -4.90 21.95 10.83
N VAL A 15 -4.20 21.89 9.70
CA VAL A 15 -2.94 21.15 9.56
C VAL A 15 -1.85 21.71 10.47
N LEU A 16 -1.72 23.05 10.58
CA LEU A 16 -0.75 23.67 11.48
C LEU A 16 -1.05 23.33 12.95
N PHE A 17 -2.32 23.34 13.36
CA PHE A 17 -2.71 22.92 14.72
C PHE A 17 -2.41 21.44 14.95
N ALA A 18 -2.75 20.57 14.00
CA ALA A 18 -2.44 19.15 14.09
C ALA A 18 -0.93 18.86 14.17
N ALA A 19 -0.12 19.62 13.42
CA ALA A 19 1.34 19.53 13.50
C ALA A 19 1.86 20.02 14.87
N ALA A 20 1.32 21.15 15.37
CA ALA A 20 1.72 21.71 16.66
C ALA A 20 1.42 20.75 17.83
N THR A 21 0.28 20.08 17.83
CA THR A 21 -0.05 19.09 18.89
C THR A 21 0.84 17.85 18.84
N ASN A 22 1.43 17.54 17.69
CA ASN A 22 2.31 16.40 17.49
C ASN A 22 3.81 16.78 17.44
N ILE A 23 4.16 18.03 17.76
CA ILE A 23 5.52 18.55 17.60
C ILE A 23 6.57 17.74 18.36
N ASN A 24 6.22 17.21 19.53
CA ASN A 24 7.10 16.38 20.36
C ASN A 24 7.56 15.09 19.67
N HIS A 25 6.78 14.59 18.71
CA HIS A 25 7.15 13.43 17.89
C HIS A 25 7.73 13.84 16.54
N LEU A 26 7.19 14.90 15.94
CA LEU A 26 7.60 15.34 14.60
C LEU A 26 8.99 15.96 14.62
N TRP A 27 9.30 16.83 15.58
CA TRP A 27 10.57 17.54 15.63
C TRP A 27 11.79 16.60 15.82
N PRO A 28 11.81 15.74 16.84
CA PRO A 28 12.92 14.79 17.01
C PRO A 28 13.05 13.84 15.82
N THR A 29 11.92 13.38 15.26
CA THR A 29 11.93 12.51 14.08
C THR A 29 12.52 13.21 12.87
N TRP A 30 12.17 14.48 12.64
CA TRP A 30 12.74 15.30 11.59
C TRP A 30 14.24 15.50 11.76
N GLU A 31 14.65 15.88 12.94
CA GLU A 31 16.08 16.11 13.25
C GLU A 31 16.90 14.83 13.11
N TYR A 32 16.43 13.72 13.70
CA TYR A 32 17.11 12.46 13.65
C TYR A 32 17.12 11.82 12.26
N SER A 33 16.13 12.11 11.42
CA SER A 33 16.03 11.57 10.06
C SER A 33 17.25 11.90 9.19
N LYS A 34 17.94 13.00 9.49
CA LYS A 34 19.17 13.43 8.78
C LYS A 34 20.33 12.43 8.96
N TYR A 35 20.34 11.73 10.11
CA TYR A 35 21.41 10.79 10.50
C TYR A 35 21.02 9.33 10.24
N THR A 36 19.89 9.08 9.61
CA THR A 36 19.42 7.75 9.26
C THR A 36 19.67 7.45 7.78
N MET A 37 19.41 6.22 7.35
CA MET A 37 19.44 5.82 5.93
C MET A 37 18.56 6.70 5.02
N ARG A 38 17.63 7.48 5.58
CA ARG A 38 16.79 8.44 4.87
C ARG A 38 17.45 9.81 4.70
N GLY A 39 18.52 10.09 5.44
CA GLY A 39 19.42 11.23 5.24
C GLY A 39 20.39 10.96 4.11
N GLY A 40 21.31 11.88 3.84
CA GLY A 40 22.45 11.59 2.96
C GLY A 40 23.42 10.64 3.68
N SER A 41 23.87 9.60 3.00
CA SER A 41 24.97 8.78 3.54
C SER A 41 26.30 9.50 3.29
N GLU A 42 27.07 9.71 4.35
CA GLU A 42 28.45 10.20 4.24
C GLU A 42 29.41 9.08 3.79
N LEU A 43 28.97 7.82 3.92
CA LEU A 43 29.71 6.64 3.51
C LEU A 43 29.16 6.11 2.19
N THR A 44 29.60 6.67 1.09
CA THR A 44 29.32 6.16 -0.25
C THR A 44 30.22 4.94 -0.55
N LEU A 45 29.85 3.78 -0.07
CA LEU A 45 30.51 2.51 -0.43
C LEU A 45 30.17 2.06 -1.88
N ASN A 46 29.14 2.64 -2.50
CA ASN A 46 28.80 2.41 -3.90
C ASN A 46 28.68 3.73 -4.65
N GLN A 47 29.65 4.06 -5.46
CA GLN A 47 29.69 5.25 -6.32
C GLN A 47 28.55 5.33 -7.37
N ASN A 48 27.74 4.27 -7.53
CA ASN A 48 26.63 4.22 -8.48
C ASN A 48 25.28 4.70 -7.93
N SER A 49 25.13 4.87 -6.64
CA SER A 49 23.92 5.42 -6.02
C SER A 49 24.12 6.89 -5.66
N GLN A 50 24.11 7.76 -6.67
CA GLN A 50 24.04 9.21 -6.50
C GLN A 50 22.63 9.62 -6.03
N THR A 51 22.17 9.09 -4.90
CA THR A 51 20.94 9.58 -4.29
C THR A 51 21.26 10.84 -3.48
N LYS A 52 20.76 11.96 -3.94
CA LYS A 52 20.77 13.26 -3.22
C LYS A 52 19.93 13.17 -1.94
N GLY A 53 20.27 12.24 -1.04
CA GLY A 53 19.56 11.95 0.19
C GLY A 53 18.19 11.27 -0.06
N GLY A 54 17.97 10.12 0.58
CA GLY A 54 16.77 9.30 0.43
C GLY A 54 17.11 7.81 0.51
N LEU A 55 16.10 6.97 0.46
CA LEU A 55 16.27 5.53 0.38
C LEU A 55 16.77 5.15 -1.02
N ASP A 56 17.46 4.04 -1.14
CA ASP A 56 17.74 3.44 -2.43
C ASP A 56 16.43 3.06 -3.14
N LYS A 57 16.37 3.20 -4.46
CA LYS A 57 15.14 3.01 -5.24
C LYS A 57 14.64 1.55 -5.19
N GLU A 58 15.56 0.59 -5.27
CA GLU A 58 15.23 -0.84 -5.14
C GLU A 58 14.68 -1.15 -3.75
N TYR A 59 15.35 -0.64 -2.71
CA TYR A 59 14.91 -0.83 -1.34
C TYR A 59 13.56 -0.14 -1.07
N ALA A 60 13.36 1.07 -1.57
CA ALA A 60 12.10 1.80 -1.42
C ALA A 60 10.92 1.07 -2.06
N THR A 61 11.16 0.37 -3.19
CA THR A 61 10.12 -0.35 -3.94
C THR A 61 10.06 -1.85 -3.66
N ALA A 62 10.81 -2.37 -2.68
CA ALA A 62 10.85 -3.81 -2.39
C ALA A 62 9.48 -4.41 -2.04
N TRP A 63 8.59 -3.65 -1.39
CA TRP A 63 7.21 -4.06 -1.07
C TRP A 63 6.20 -3.45 -2.03
N SER A 64 6.42 -3.67 -3.30
CA SER A 64 5.47 -3.30 -4.36
C SER A 64 4.38 -4.34 -4.50
N TYR A 65 3.18 -3.88 -4.78
CA TYR A 65 2.02 -4.73 -5.04
C TYR A 65 2.11 -5.33 -6.44
N GLY A 66 1.87 -6.62 -6.59
CA GLY A 66 1.82 -7.26 -7.89
C GLY A 66 0.64 -6.76 -8.72
N ILE A 67 0.82 -6.63 -10.04
CA ILE A 67 -0.28 -6.19 -10.92
C ILE A 67 -1.43 -7.19 -10.85
N ASP A 68 -1.15 -8.47 -10.86
CA ASP A 68 -2.12 -9.54 -10.73
C ASP A 68 -2.69 -9.67 -9.31
N GLU A 69 -1.94 -9.22 -8.28
CA GLU A 69 -2.46 -9.11 -6.91
C GLU A 69 -3.65 -8.15 -6.80
N THR A 70 -3.85 -7.26 -7.77
CA THR A 70 -5.03 -6.38 -7.82
C THR A 70 -6.33 -7.17 -7.76
N LEU A 71 -6.34 -8.43 -8.22
CA LEU A 71 -7.51 -9.30 -8.10
C LEU A 71 -7.82 -9.69 -6.65
N ASN A 72 -6.87 -9.60 -5.71
CA ASN A 72 -7.16 -9.77 -4.29
C ASN A 72 -8.20 -8.77 -3.76
N LEU A 73 -8.29 -7.59 -4.35
CA LEU A 73 -9.28 -6.58 -3.94
C LEU A 73 -10.72 -7.11 -4.08
N MET A 74 -10.95 -8.00 -5.05
CA MET A 74 -12.26 -8.56 -5.38
C MET A 74 -12.39 -10.03 -4.99
N ILE A 75 -11.31 -10.83 -5.14
CA ILE A 75 -11.30 -12.26 -4.89
C ILE A 75 -10.46 -12.54 -3.65
N PRO A 76 -11.05 -13.01 -2.54
CA PRO A 76 -10.30 -13.27 -1.32
C PRO A 76 -9.23 -14.35 -1.58
N ASN A 77 -8.05 -14.13 -1.03
CA ASN A 77 -6.92 -15.06 -1.12
C ASN A 77 -6.51 -15.45 -2.55
N PHE A 78 -6.72 -14.59 -3.55
CA PHE A 78 -6.30 -14.87 -4.93
C PHE A 78 -4.80 -15.17 -5.04
N LYS A 79 -3.97 -14.50 -4.24
CA LYS A 79 -2.54 -14.80 -4.09
C LYS A 79 -2.22 -15.50 -2.76
N GLY A 80 -3.18 -16.24 -2.23
CA GLY A 80 -3.03 -16.94 -0.97
C GLY A 80 -3.22 -16.07 0.26
N GLY A 81 -2.70 -16.51 1.40
CA GLY A 81 -2.87 -15.88 2.70
C GLY A 81 -1.68 -15.01 3.11
N ALA A 82 -1.34 -15.08 4.40
CA ALA A 82 -0.15 -14.42 4.94
C ALA A 82 1.15 -15.18 4.61
N SER A 83 2.27 -14.49 4.67
CA SER A 83 3.60 -15.10 4.49
C SER A 83 3.94 -16.13 5.57
N GLY A 84 3.28 -16.08 6.72
CA GLY A 84 3.30 -17.13 7.75
C GLY A 84 1.88 -17.34 8.22
N GLY A 85 1.32 -18.49 7.98
CA GLY A 85 -0.06 -18.80 8.34
C GLY A 85 -0.26 -20.25 8.76
N ALA A 86 -1.34 -20.51 9.50
CA ALA A 86 -1.73 -21.85 9.90
C ALA A 86 -2.76 -22.43 8.93
N LEU A 87 -2.57 -23.69 8.58
CA LEU A 87 -3.58 -24.48 7.87
C LEU A 87 -4.41 -25.30 8.86
N ASP A 88 -5.65 -25.58 8.45
CA ASP A 88 -6.52 -26.50 9.19
C ASP A 88 -6.03 -27.95 9.06
N LYS A 89 -6.32 -28.77 10.09
CA LYS A 89 -6.01 -30.22 10.10
C LYS A 89 -6.77 -31.00 9.01
N ASN A 90 -7.81 -30.44 8.45
CA ASN A 90 -8.51 -31.04 7.32
C ASN A 90 -7.88 -30.69 5.96
N SER A 91 -6.84 -29.86 5.93
CA SER A 91 -6.16 -29.47 4.70
C SER A 91 -5.49 -30.67 4.01
N GLU A 92 -5.43 -30.66 2.68
CA GLU A 92 -4.74 -31.71 1.92
C GLU A 92 -3.25 -31.79 2.27
N THR A 93 -2.63 -30.63 2.58
CA THR A 93 -1.24 -30.57 3.04
C THR A 93 -1.04 -31.35 4.35
N TYR A 94 -1.95 -31.20 5.32
CA TYR A 94 -1.87 -31.96 6.57
C TYR A 94 -2.05 -33.45 6.34
N LYS A 95 -3.03 -33.86 5.54
CA LYS A 95 -3.25 -35.25 5.17
C LYS A 95 -2.03 -35.86 4.48
N PHE A 96 -1.43 -35.10 3.57
CA PHE A 96 -0.21 -35.51 2.88
C PHE A 96 0.96 -35.70 3.86
N LEU A 97 1.22 -34.75 4.75
CA LEU A 97 2.28 -34.85 5.74
C LEU A 97 2.11 -36.09 6.65
N ASN A 98 0.89 -36.33 7.12
CA ASN A 98 0.57 -37.51 7.91
C ASN A 98 0.76 -38.83 7.13
N SER A 99 0.39 -38.86 5.87
CA SER A 99 0.59 -40.05 5.02
C SER A 99 2.07 -40.38 4.78
N GLN A 100 2.94 -39.34 4.83
CA GLN A 100 4.40 -39.50 4.75
C GLN A 100 5.03 -39.83 6.14
N GLY A 101 4.24 -39.97 7.21
CA GLY A 101 4.73 -40.30 8.54
C GLY A 101 5.46 -39.15 9.25
N ALA A 102 5.19 -37.89 8.89
CA ALA A 102 5.80 -36.74 9.53
C ALA A 102 5.29 -36.59 10.97
N SER A 103 6.11 -36.90 11.96
CA SER A 103 5.77 -36.83 13.39
C SER A 103 5.49 -35.41 13.90
N ASN A 104 5.93 -34.40 13.17
CA ASN A 104 5.76 -32.98 13.48
C ASN A 104 4.78 -32.24 12.54
N ALA A 105 3.89 -32.96 11.86
CA ALA A 105 2.90 -32.38 10.93
C ALA A 105 2.07 -31.26 11.56
N ASP A 106 1.67 -31.41 12.83
CA ASP A 106 0.95 -30.37 13.58
C ASP A 106 1.74 -29.07 13.76
N GLN A 107 3.05 -29.13 13.87
CA GLN A 107 3.90 -27.95 13.99
C GLN A 107 4.16 -27.30 12.62
N ILE A 108 4.38 -28.12 11.60
CA ILE A 108 4.64 -27.66 10.24
C ILE A 108 3.46 -26.84 9.71
N ILE A 109 2.23 -27.32 9.86
CA ILE A 109 1.03 -26.61 9.36
C ILE A 109 0.74 -25.28 10.07
N GLN A 110 1.36 -25.02 11.22
CA GLN A 110 1.17 -23.77 11.98
C GLN A 110 1.87 -22.55 11.36
N GLN A 111 2.91 -22.78 10.55
CA GLN A 111 3.75 -21.72 10.03
C GLN A 111 4.15 -21.99 8.56
N LEU A 112 3.17 -22.17 7.71
CA LEU A 112 3.41 -22.35 6.29
C LEU A 112 3.40 -21.02 5.54
N PRO A 113 4.24 -20.87 4.50
CA PRO A 113 4.17 -19.73 3.60
C PRO A 113 2.93 -19.88 2.71
N LEU A 114 1.87 -19.17 3.06
CA LEU A 114 0.59 -19.22 2.34
C LEU A 114 0.46 -18.13 1.27
N TYR A 115 1.43 -17.23 1.20
CA TYR A 115 1.43 -16.12 0.25
C TYR A 115 2.23 -16.46 -1.00
N TRP A 116 1.64 -16.20 -2.17
CA TRP A 116 2.19 -16.49 -3.49
C TRP A 116 2.40 -15.22 -4.35
N GLY A 117 2.40 -14.04 -3.74
CA GLY A 117 2.60 -12.78 -4.41
C GLY A 117 4.06 -12.33 -4.43
N GLU A 118 4.27 -11.11 -4.92
CA GLU A 118 5.62 -10.57 -5.18
C GLU A 118 6.22 -9.82 -3.98
N GLN A 119 5.45 -9.51 -2.95
CA GLN A 119 5.96 -8.82 -1.78
C GLN A 119 6.86 -9.74 -0.98
N ALA A 120 7.92 -9.19 -0.38
CA ALA A 120 8.88 -9.99 0.40
C ALA A 120 8.20 -10.75 1.54
N PHE A 121 7.25 -10.13 2.21
CA PHE A 121 6.34 -10.73 3.19
C PHE A 121 5.11 -9.85 3.37
N THR A 122 4.00 -10.46 3.77
CA THR A 122 2.76 -9.76 4.07
C THR A 122 2.02 -10.45 5.21
N ALA A 123 1.25 -9.69 5.98
CA ALA A 123 0.33 -10.22 7.00
C ALA A 123 -0.96 -10.80 6.39
N GLY A 124 -1.20 -10.56 5.12
CA GLY A 124 -2.32 -11.06 4.35
C GLY A 124 -2.66 -10.13 3.18
N PRO A 125 -3.38 -10.65 2.18
CA PRO A 125 -3.79 -9.86 1.04
C PRO A 125 -4.81 -8.79 1.42
N MET A 126 -4.75 -7.64 0.75
CA MET A 126 -5.76 -6.60 0.90
C MET A 126 -7.04 -7.01 0.15
N TYR A 127 -8.11 -7.28 0.89
CA TYR A 127 -9.41 -7.60 0.33
C TYR A 127 -10.43 -6.51 0.64
N MET A 128 -11.18 -6.07 -0.35
CA MET A 128 -12.19 -5.01 -0.21
C MET A 128 -13.62 -5.51 -0.33
N GLY A 129 -13.81 -6.63 -0.96
CA GLY A 129 -15.11 -7.23 -1.21
C GLY A 129 -15.60 -7.06 -2.64
N ALA A 130 -16.06 -8.16 -3.21
CA ALA A 130 -16.59 -8.18 -4.59
C ALA A 130 -17.76 -7.22 -4.76
N ILE A 131 -18.64 -7.11 -3.75
CA ILE A 131 -19.80 -6.21 -3.78
C ILE A 131 -19.35 -4.74 -3.82
N ALA A 132 -18.35 -4.36 -3.02
CA ALA A 132 -17.83 -2.99 -3.00
C ALA A 132 -17.21 -2.62 -4.36
N ILE A 133 -16.44 -3.52 -4.95
CA ILE A 133 -15.86 -3.33 -6.29
C ILE A 133 -16.97 -3.27 -7.35
N PHE A 134 -17.98 -4.15 -7.28
CA PHE A 134 -19.11 -4.11 -8.19
C PHE A 134 -19.86 -2.77 -8.11
N LEU A 135 -20.16 -2.28 -6.91
CA LEU A 135 -20.82 -0.99 -6.72
C LEU A 135 -19.97 0.18 -7.20
N PHE A 136 -18.66 0.11 -6.99
CA PHE A 136 -17.70 1.10 -7.52
C PHE A 136 -17.79 1.15 -9.06
N VAL A 137 -17.70 0.00 -9.72
CA VAL A 137 -17.81 -0.09 -11.19
C VAL A 137 -19.17 0.36 -11.68
N LEU A 138 -20.25 -0.04 -11.01
CA LEU A 138 -21.61 0.40 -11.32
C LEU A 138 -21.74 1.93 -11.20
N GLY A 139 -21.07 2.53 -10.21
CA GLY A 139 -21.02 3.98 -10.02
C GLY A 139 -20.39 4.73 -11.19
N LEU A 140 -19.40 4.12 -11.87
CA LEU A 140 -18.82 4.73 -13.08
C LEU A 140 -19.87 4.94 -14.18
N VAL A 141 -20.83 4.03 -14.26
CA VAL A 141 -21.89 4.07 -15.27
C VAL A 141 -23.04 4.97 -14.83
N LEU A 142 -23.55 4.77 -13.62
CA LEU A 142 -24.80 5.38 -13.15
C LEU A 142 -24.63 6.82 -12.69
N ILE A 143 -23.54 7.14 -11.98
CA ILE A 143 -23.35 8.47 -11.42
C ILE A 143 -23.04 9.48 -12.53
N LYS A 144 -23.77 10.58 -12.54
CA LYS A 144 -23.54 11.72 -13.44
C LYS A 144 -22.74 12.80 -12.69
N GLY A 145 -21.87 13.53 -13.40
CA GLY A 145 -21.14 14.65 -12.86
C GLY A 145 -19.64 14.39 -12.65
N PRO A 146 -18.87 15.41 -12.29
CA PRO A 146 -17.41 15.34 -12.23
C PRO A 146 -16.87 14.64 -10.99
N MET A 147 -17.66 14.51 -9.91
CA MET A 147 -17.21 13.94 -8.63
C MET A 147 -16.66 12.51 -8.79
N LYS A 148 -17.36 11.66 -9.58
CA LYS A 148 -16.88 10.29 -9.80
C LYS A 148 -15.47 10.24 -10.40
N TRP A 149 -15.16 11.14 -11.32
CA TRP A 149 -13.85 11.15 -11.99
C TRP A 149 -12.71 11.50 -11.03
N TRP A 150 -12.97 12.35 -10.03
CA TRP A 150 -12.03 12.60 -8.96
C TRP A 150 -11.74 11.33 -8.13
N ILE A 151 -12.79 10.65 -7.71
CA ILE A 151 -12.67 9.42 -6.92
C ILE A 151 -11.93 8.35 -7.73
N VAL A 152 -12.30 8.18 -9.00
CA VAL A 152 -11.63 7.24 -9.91
C VAL A 152 -10.16 7.61 -10.14
N GLY A 153 -9.88 8.87 -10.42
CA GLY A 153 -8.52 9.34 -10.64
C GLY A 153 -7.61 9.10 -9.44
N VAL A 154 -8.10 9.40 -8.23
CA VAL A 154 -7.37 9.14 -6.98
C VAL A 154 -7.19 7.64 -6.75
N SER A 155 -8.22 6.82 -7.04
CA SER A 155 -8.14 5.37 -6.90
C SER A 155 -7.12 4.76 -7.86
N LEU A 156 -7.15 5.14 -9.13
CA LEU A 156 -6.19 4.65 -10.12
C LEU A 156 -4.76 5.12 -9.79
N LEU A 157 -4.59 6.36 -9.37
CA LEU A 157 -3.29 6.87 -8.96
C LEU A 157 -2.74 6.07 -7.78
N ALA A 158 -3.55 5.82 -6.75
CA ALA A 158 -3.15 5.03 -5.60
C ALA A 158 -2.80 3.59 -5.99
N LEU A 159 -3.58 2.97 -6.88
CA LEU A 159 -3.31 1.64 -7.38
C LEU A 159 -1.99 1.57 -8.15
N PHE A 160 -1.77 2.48 -9.08
CA PHE A 160 -0.55 2.52 -9.89
C PHE A 160 0.71 2.81 -9.07
N LEU A 161 0.61 3.69 -8.07
CA LEU A 161 1.70 3.92 -7.11
C LEU A 161 1.93 2.71 -6.21
N GLY A 162 0.87 1.98 -5.85
CA GLY A 162 0.96 0.73 -5.10
C GLY A 162 1.71 -0.38 -5.85
N TRP A 163 1.61 -0.43 -7.20
CA TRP A 163 2.38 -1.35 -8.03
C TRP A 163 3.89 -1.09 -7.98
N GLY A 164 4.33 0.10 -7.55
CA GLY A 164 5.71 0.44 -7.28
C GLY A 164 6.68 0.01 -8.38
N ARG A 165 7.52 -1.01 -8.13
CA ARG A 165 8.50 -1.53 -9.11
C ARG A 165 7.84 -2.13 -10.35
N ASN A 166 6.60 -2.61 -10.23
CA ASN A 166 5.87 -3.21 -11.35
C ASN A 166 5.30 -2.15 -12.31
N PHE A 167 5.33 -0.87 -11.89
CA PHE A 167 5.01 0.28 -12.74
C PHE A 167 6.05 1.39 -12.53
N MET A 168 7.31 1.06 -12.82
CA MET A 168 8.49 1.88 -12.51
C MET A 168 8.45 3.27 -13.17
N PHE A 169 7.80 3.42 -14.33
CA PHE A 169 7.67 4.72 -15.00
C PHE A 169 7.06 5.78 -14.07
N LEU A 170 5.91 5.48 -13.47
CA LEU A 170 5.24 6.39 -12.54
C LEU A 170 6.00 6.49 -11.22
N SER A 171 6.45 5.36 -10.69
CA SER A 171 7.17 5.30 -9.41
C SER A 171 8.47 6.10 -9.47
N SER A 172 9.23 6.04 -10.56
CA SER A 172 10.44 6.84 -10.75
C SER A 172 10.13 8.33 -10.82
N PHE A 173 9.07 8.72 -11.55
CA PHE A 173 8.65 10.12 -11.59
C PHE A 173 8.37 10.66 -10.19
N PHE A 174 7.59 9.94 -9.38
CA PHE A 174 7.29 10.36 -8.01
C PHE A 174 8.54 10.37 -7.12
N TYR A 175 9.41 9.37 -7.26
CA TYR A 175 10.64 9.26 -6.50
C TYR A 175 11.61 10.42 -6.78
N ASP A 176 11.73 10.83 -8.05
CA ASP A 176 12.72 11.81 -8.48
C ASP A 176 12.21 13.25 -8.34
N TYR A 177 10.90 13.50 -8.48
CA TYR A 177 10.33 14.84 -8.55
C TYR A 177 9.42 15.23 -7.38
N ILE A 178 8.80 14.27 -6.68
CA ILE A 178 7.90 14.62 -5.58
C ILE A 178 8.69 14.72 -4.27
N PRO A 179 8.68 15.90 -3.60
CA PRO A 179 9.40 16.09 -2.35
C PRO A 179 9.00 15.04 -1.30
N LEU A 180 10.00 14.52 -0.61
CA LEU A 180 9.86 13.54 0.48
C LEU A 180 9.41 12.14 0.04
N TYR A 181 8.95 11.91 -1.19
CA TYR A 181 8.51 10.59 -1.62
C TYR A 181 9.63 9.54 -1.48
N ASN A 182 10.87 9.91 -1.78
CA ASN A 182 12.07 9.06 -1.63
C ASN A 182 12.46 8.76 -0.17
N LYS A 183 11.73 9.28 0.81
CA LYS A 183 11.93 8.97 2.24
C LYS A 183 11.02 7.83 2.71
N PHE A 184 10.04 7.45 1.92
CA PHE A 184 9.09 6.40 2.26
C PHE A 184 9.44 5.09 1.58
N ARG A 185 9.09 4.02 2.25
CA ARG A 185 9.23 2.63 1.82
C ARG A 185 7.84 1.99 1.77
N VAL A 186 7.72 0.86 1.07
CA VAL A 186 6.48 0.08 1.00
C VAL A 186 5.39 0.80 0.20
N PRO A 187 5.52 0.87 -1.13
CA PRO A 187 4.53 1.49 -2.00
C PRO A 187 3.11 0.93 -1.83
N SER A 188 2.98 -0.36 -1.51
CA SER A 188 1.69 -1.01 -1.30
C SER A 188 0.85 -0.38 -0.17
N MET A 189 1.46 0.36 0.77
CA MET A 189 0.70 1.05 1.83
C MET A 189 -0.25 2.13 1.29
N ILE A 190 0.01 2.69 0.11
CA ILE A 190 -0.88 3.70 -0.50
C ILE A 190 -2.25 3.13 -0.85
N LEU A 191 -2.38 1.81 -0.95
CA LEU A 191 -3.65 1.14 -1.23
C LEU A 191 -4.72 1.40 -0.15
N ILE A 192 -4.34 1.91 1.04
CA ILE A 192 -5.28 2.38 2.05
C ILE A 192 -6.25 3.44 1.49
N VAL A 193 -5.82 4.20 0.48
CA VAL A 193 -6.68 5.17 -0.21
C VAL A 193 -7.85 4.47 -0.90
N LEU A 194 -7.64 3.28 -1.43
CA LEU A 194 -8.70 2.48 -2.05
C LEU A 194 -9.75 2.04 -1.04
N GLN A 195 -9.36 1.79 0.23
CA GLN A 195 -10.31 1.45 1.30
C GLN A 195 -11.30 2.58 1.60
N LEU A 196 -10.93 3.82 1.27
CA LEU A 196 -11.84 4.96 1.36
C LEU A 196 -12.60 5.18 0.05
N THR A 197 -11.89 5.22 -1.07
CA THR A 197 -12.46 5.68 -2.35
C THR A 197 -13.42 4.66 -2.97
N ILE A 198 -13.15 3.36 -2.85
CA ILE A 198 -14.01 2.32 -3.41
C ILE A 198 -15.36 2.28 -2.69
N PRO A 199 -15.44 2.16 -1.35
CA PRO A 199 -16.73 2.21 -0.67
C PRO A 199 -17.44 3.56 -0.83
N LEU A 200 -16.68 4.67 -0.86
CA LEU A 200 -17.27 6.00 -1.04
C LEU A 200 -18.08 6.11 -2.34
N LEU A 201 -17.49 5.70 -3.47
CA LEU A 201 -18.21 5.69 -4.75
C LEU A 201 -19.34 4.65 -4.73
N GLY A 202 -19.11 3.49 -4.11
CA GLY A 202 -20.12 2.45 -3.96
C GLY A 202 -21.36 2.93 -3.21
N ILE A 203 -21.18 3.62 -2.08
CA ILE A 203 -22.28 4.20 -1.31
C ILE A 203 -22.98 5.31 -2.12
N TYR A 204 -22.22 6.14 -2.79
CA TYR A 204 -22.76 7.19 -3.65
C TYR A 204 -23.57 6.63 -4.83
N THR A 205 -23.28 5.40 -5.24
CA THR A 205 -24.03 4.67 -6.28
C THR A 205 -25.40 4.23 -5.80
N LEU A 206 -25.55 3.95 -4.51
CA LEU A 206 -26.80 3.48 -3.92
C LEU A 206 -27.77 4.62 -3.57
N ASN A 207 -27.32 5.87 -3.56
CA ASN A 207 -28.11 7.05 -3.24
C ASN A 207 -28.66 7.71 -4.50
#